data_938017e1e9d030deb064c52d3ae1ef82
#
_entry.id   938017e1e9d030deb064c52d3ae1ef82
#
_cell.length_a   1.000
_cell.length_b   1.000
_cell.length_c   1.000
_cell.angle_alpha   90.00
_cell.angle_beta   90.00
_cell.angle_gamma   90.00
#
_symmetry.space_group_name_H-M   'P 1'
#
loop_
_entity.id
_entity.type
_entity.pdbx_description
1 polymer ?
#
loop_
_entity_poly.entity_id
_entity_poly.type
_entity_poly.pdbx_seq_one_letter_code
_entity_poly.pdbx_strand_id
1 'polypeptide(L)'
;KMQLNRYAYVHLYDEDDNLITFDYHQYIGQDYKNLRGFYSSRPVKTIVVKPMIDEDDKTVMNGFAVYQEYYDTFMNSINKIKQNPLKNVKVTTNTARFTTNYTSSKIVVTTIPYDAGWSLKVTDVNGNSKQKDLFKAQGGFIAFVADPGEQSYYLSYFTPKLKQGLLISLSGFALLGISIGVNYWIERRRKTSTKEKDEKVN
;
A
#
# COMPACT_ATOMS: atom_id res chain seq x y z
N LYS A 1 6.66 7.97 -24.94
CA LYS A 1 7.33 8.97 -24.07
C LYS A 1 8.32 8.21 -23.19
N MET A 2 9.62 8.31 -23.49
CA MET A 2 10.66 7.83 -22.61
C MET A 2 10.59 8.61 -21.29
N GLN A 3 10.44 7.92 -20.15
CA GLN A 3 10.70 8.54 -18.86
C GLN A 3 12.23 8.69 -18.74
N LEU A 4 12.71 9.89 -18.83
CA LEU A 4 14.11 10.20 -18.53
C LEU A 4 14.32 10.05 -17.02
N ASN A 5 15.09 9.04 -16.63
CA ASN A 5 15.56 8.88 -15.28
C ASN A 5 16.57 9.99 -14.98
N ARG A 6 16.20 10.94 -14.14
CA ARG A 6 17.07 12.04 -13.72
C ARG A 6 17.69 11.69 -12.37
N TYR A 7 19.00 11.89 -12.28
CA TYR A 7 19.77 11.58 -11.09
C TYR A 7 20.45 12.84 -10.56
N ALA A 8 20.68 12.90 -9.26
CA ALA A 8 21.53 13.91 -8.63
C ALA A 8 22.40 13.28 -7.56
N TYR A 9 23.61 13.79 -7.44
CA TYR A 9 24.49 13.52 -6.31
C TYR A 9 24.34 14.63 -5.27
N VAL A 10 24.25 14.25 -4.02
CA VAL A 10 24.27 15.16 -2.88
C VAL A 10 25.53 14.88 -2.08
N HIS A 11 26.42 15.86 -1.97
CA HIS A 11 27.66 15.78 -1.21
C HIS A 11 27.57 16.71 0.00
N LEU A 12 27.96 16.22 1.17
CA LEU A 12 28.07 17.00 2.41
C LEU A 12 29.53 17.20 2.78
N TYR A 13 29.92 18.43 3.06
CA TYR A 13 31.26 18.80 3.46
C TYR A 13 31.27 19.45 4.84
N ASP A 14 32.33 19.22 5.63
CA ASP A 14 32.56 19.84 6.93
C ASP A 14 33.19 21.25 6.82
N GLU A 15 33.53 21.85 7.98
CA GLU A 15 34.11 23.19 8.06
C GLU A 15 35.46 23.30 7.38
N ASP A 16 36.20 22.20 7.27
CA ASP A 16 37.52 22.10 6.65
C ASP A 16 37.44 21.64 5.19
N ASP A 17 36.24 21.67 4.59
CA ASP A 17 35.96 21.22 3.22
C ASP A 17 36.23 19.72 2.97
N ASN A 18 36.28 18.89 4.02
CA ASN A 18 36.40 17.45 3.85
C ASN A 18 35.02 16.85 3.58
N LEU A 19 34.95 15.87 2.68
CA LEU A 19 33.74 15.13 2.39
C LEU A 19 33.28 14.31 3.61
N ILE A 20 32.08 14.57 4.11
CA ILE A 20 31.47 13.81 5.20
C ILE A 20 30.79 12.55 4.63
N THR A 21 29.92 12.74 3.64
CA THR A 21 29.18 11.69 2.97
C THR A 21 28.64 12.16 1.63
N PHE A 22 28.27 11.21 0.79
CA PHE A 22 27.52 11.49 -0.43
C PHE A 22 26.40 10.46 -0.60
N ASP A 23 25.36 10.85 -1.31
CA ASP A 23 24.27 9.95 -1.71
C ASP A 23 23.90 10.22 -3.17
N TYR A 24 23.41 9.16 -3.79
CA TYR A 24 22.98 9.15 -5.16
C TYR A 24 21.46 9.02 -5.21
N HIS A 25 20.79 9.97 -5.83
CA HIS A 25 19.34 10.01 -5.85
C HIS A 25 18.78 9.99 -7.26
N GLN A 26 17.85 9.05 -7.52
CA GLN A 26 17.08 8.98 -8.74
C GLN A 26 15.78 9.76 -8.59
N TYR A 27 15.55 10.73 -9.46
CA TYR A 27 14.29 11.45 -9.51
C TYR A 27 13.30 10.70 -10.40
N ILE A 28 12.18 10.27 -9.83
CA ILE A 28 11.09 9.61 -10.57
C ILE A 28 9.92 10.56 -10.59
N GLY A 29 9.63 11.16 -11.77
CA GLY A 29 8.42 11.95 -12.02
C GLY A 29 8.51 13.45 -11.72
N GLN A 30 7.52 14.21 -12.22
CA GLN A 30 7.54 15.68 -12.23
C GLN A 30 7.05 16.36 -10.94
N ASP A 31 6.37 15.63 -10.02
CA ASP A 31 5.60 16.26 -8.93
C ASP A 31 5.95 15.77 -7.51
N TYR A 32 7.07 15.12 -7.30
CA TYR A 32 7.42 14.61 -5.97
C TYR A 32 8.35 15.54 -5.22
N LYS A 33 7.89 16.00 -4.03
CA LYS A 33 8.77 16.57 -3.02
C LYS A 33 9.60 15.43 -2.41
N ASN A 34 10.83 15.29 -2.84
CA ASN A 34 11.76 14.28 -2.33
C ASN A 34 12.41 14.81 -1.05
N LEU A 35 12.02 14.23 0.10
CA LEU A 35 12.70 14.47 1.37
C LEU A 35 13.81 13.42 1.53
N ARG A 36 15.05 13.88 1.74
CA ARG A 36 16.19 13.03 2.07
C ARG A 36 16.76 13.42 3.42
N GLY A 37 16.98 12.44 4.26
CA GLY A 37 17.67 12.62 5.54
C GLY A 37 19.11 12.11 5.45
N PHE A 38 20.04 12.90 5.94
CA PHE A 38 21.44 12.51 6.12
C PHE A 38 21.79 12.64 7.59
N TYR A 39 22.47 11.64 8.12
CA TYR A 39 23.05 11.74 9.44
C TYR A 39 24.50 12.22 9.31
N SER A 40 24.87 13.24 10.09
CA SER A 40 26.24 13.69 10.22
C SER A 40 26.63 13.75 11.69
N SER A 41 27.76 13.13 12.04
CA SER A 41 28.41 13.26 13.35
C SER A 41 29.25 14.54 13.49
N ARG A 42 29.42 15.28 12.39
CA ARG A 42 30.19 16.53 12.31
C ARG A 42 29.31 17.65 11.78
N PRO A 43 29.58 18.90 12.12
CA PRO A 43 28.89 20.03 11.52
C PRO A 43 29.00 20.02 9.99
N VAL A 44 27.90 20.29 9.32
CA VAL A 44 27.87 20.40 7.85
C VAL A 44 27.93 21.87 7.50
N LYS A 45 28.99 22.28 6.78
CA LYS A 45 29.18 23.64 6.27
C LYS A 45 28.58 23.79 4.87
N THR A 46 28.80 22.82 4.01
CA THR A 46 28.47 22.93 2.59
C THR A 46 27.70 21.70 2.11
N ILE A 47 26.62 21.94 1.41
CA ILE A 47 25.83 20.93 0.71
C ILE A 47 25.92 21.22 -0.78
N VAL A 48 26.44 20.28 -1.56
CA VAL A 48 26.57 20.40 -3.01
C VAL A 48 25.63 19.40 -3.66
N VAL A 49 24.67 19.92 -4.45
CA VAL A 49 23.78 19.11 -5.25
C VAL A 49 24.23 19.18 -6.70
N LYS A 50 24.68 18.05 -7.26
CA LYS A 50 25.13 17.93 -8.65
C LYS A 50 24.11 17.12 -9.45
N PRO A 51 23.26 17.75 -10.27
CA PRO A 51 22.40 17.01 -11.18
C PRO A 51 23.25 16.29 -12.24
N MET A 52 22.95 15.03 -12.51
CA MET A 52 23.46 14.35 -13.71
C MET A 52 22.55 14.75 -14.88
N ILE A 53 23.09 15.53 -15.78
CA ILE A 53 22.39 16.06 -16.94
C ILE A 53 23.14 15.53 -18.15
N ASP A 54 22.43 14.92 -19.12
CA ASP A 54 22.97 14.70 -20.46
C ASP A 54 23.20 16.06 -21.14
N GLU A 55 24.24 16.17 -21.97
CA GLU A 55 24.68 17.44 -22.57
C GLU A 55 23.56 18.22 -23.30
N ASP A 56 22.52 17.54 -23.75
CA ASP A 56 21.39 18.13 -24.48
C ASP A 56 20.16 18.41 -23.59
N ASP A 57 20.18 18.09 -22.29
CA ASP A 57 19.00 18.20 -21.43
C ASP A 57 19.07 19.43 -20.49
N LYS A 58 18.11 20.34 -20.62
CA LYS A 58 17.98 21.49 -19.73
C LYS A 58 17.15 21.10 -18.51
N THR A 59 17.82 20.89 -17.39
CA THR A 59 17.14 20.66 -16.10
C THR A 59 17.04 21.97 -15.32
N VAL A 60 15.82 22.37 -14.98
CA VAL A 60 15.55 23.51 -14.10
C VAL A 60 15.28 22.97 -12.69
N MET A 61 16.09 23.38 -11.73
CA MET A 61 15.84 23.13 -10.31
C MET A 61 15.00 24.29 -9.77
N ASN A 62 13.73 24.02 -9.44
CA ASN A 62 12.79 25.04 -8.95
C ASN A 62 13.03 25.48 -7.50
N GLY A 63 14.08 24.94 -6.87
CA GLY A 63 14.52 25.26 -5.52
C GLY A 63 14.74 24.01 -4.67
N PHE A 64 15.51 24.15 -3.61
CA PHE A 64 15.61 23.16 -2.56
C PHE A 64 15.64 23.87 -1.20
N ALA A 65 15.23 23.16 -0.16
CA ALA A 65 15.30 23.63 1.21
C ALA A 65 16.05 22.61 2.06
N VAL A 66 16.90 23.12 2.93
CA VAL A 66 17.64 22.30 3.90
C VAL A 66 17.04 22.54 5.28
N TYR A 67 16.73 21.45 5.95
CA TYR A 67 16.23 21.47 7.33
C TYR A 67 17.23 20.72 8.21
N GLN A 68 17.60 21.33 9.30
CA GLN A 68 18.40 20.67 10.33
C GLN A 68 17.45 20.09 11.38
N GLU A 69 17.58 18.82 11.68
CA GLU A 69 16.91 18.18 12.80
C GLU A 69 17.94 17.81 13.86
N TYR A 70 17.76 18.31 15.08
CA TYR A 70 18.63 17.97 16.18
C TYR A 70 18.34 16.54 16.66
N TYR A 71 19.39 15.73 16.78
CA TYR A 71 19.29 14.33 17.19
C TYR A 71 18.47 14.13 18.48
N ASP A 72 18.69 14.96 19.48
CA ASP A 72 17.96 14.87 20.75
C ASP A 72 16.46 15.14 20.57
N THR A 73 16.09 16.10 19.73
CA THR A 73 14.68 16.40 19.41
C THR A 73 14.03 15.22 18.68
N PHE A 74 14.73 14.65 17.72
CA PHE A 74 14.31 13.46 17.01
C PHE A 74 14.13 12.28 17.97
N MET A 75 15.14 11.98 18.81
CA MET A 75 15.09 10.89 19.78
C MET A 75 14.00 11.06 20.82
N ASN A 76 13.77 12.29 21.29
CA ASN A 76 12.66 12.59 22.19
C ASN A 76 11.31 12.31 21.54
N SER A 77 11.13 12.66 20.27
CA SER A 77 9.92 12.35 19.49
C SER A 77 9.73 10.84 19.34
N ILE A 78 10.77 10.09 18.99
CA ILE A 78 10.74 8.64 18.91
C ILE A 78 10.38 8.01 20.27
N ASN A 79 10.99 8.51 21.35
CA ASN A 79 10.71 7.99 22.70
C ASN A 79 9.25 8.24 23.12
N LYS A 80 8.66 9.38 22.75
CA LYS A 80 7.22 9.64 22.97
C LYS A 80 6.34 8.63 22.23
N ILE A 81 6.67 8.31 20.98
CA ILE A 81 5.94 7.31 20.20
C ILE A 81 6.04 5.94 20.86
N LYS A 82 7.24 5.55 21.32
CA LYS A 82 7.49 4.27 21.99
C LYS A 82 6.78 4.10 23.34
N GLN A 83 6.29 5.15 23.97
CA GLN A 83 5.57 5.05 25.25
C GLN A 83 4.20 4.37 25.14
N ASN A 84 3.62 4.34 23.97
CA ASN A 84 2.29 3.77 23.73
C ASN A 84 2.31 2.72 22.61
N PRO A 85 3.05 1.61 22.77
CA PRO A 85 3.15 0.60 21.75
C PRO A 85 1.85 -0.18 21.60
N LEU A 86 1.62 -0.73 20.43
CA LEU A 86 0.65 -1.80 20.24
C LEU A 86 1.12 -3.05 20.99
N LYS A 87 0.20 -3.76 21.62
CA LYS A 87 0.49 -5.01 22.35
C LYS A 87 -0.08 -6.20 21.60
N ASN A 88 0.46 -7.39 21.88
CA ASN A 88 -0.03 -8.68 21.32
C ASN A 88 -0.14 -8.68 19.80
N VAL A 89 0.83 -8.04 19.14
CA VAL A 89 0.80 -7.87 17.67
C VAL A 89 1.05 -9.22 16.99
N LYS A 90 0.10 -9.64 16.16
CA LYS A 90 0.20 -10.80 15.27
C LYS A 90 -0.17 -10.37 13.85
N VAL A 91 0.74 -10.58 12.91
CA VAL A 91 0.56 -10.21 11.50
C VAL A 91 0.66 -11.45 10.63
N THR A 92 -0.23 -11.57 9.67
CA THR A 92 -0.22 -12.59 8.61
C THR A 92 -0.23 -11.87 7.24
N THR A 93 -0.33 -12.63 6.17
CA THR A 93 -0.35 -12.07 4.81
C THR A 93 -1.48 -11.06 4.59
N ASN A 94 -2.66 -11.30 5.18
CA ASN A 94 -3.87 -10.52 4.94
C ASN A 94 -4.61 -10.13 6.22
N THR A 95 -4.00 -10.32 7.38
CA THR A 95 -4.60 -9.90 8.66
C THR A 95 -3.55 -9.35 9.61
N ALA A 96 -3.97 -8.42 10.47
CA ALA A 96 -3.19 -8.02 11.65
C ALA A 96 -4.12 -7.94 12.86
N ARG A 97 -3.63 -8.44 14.00
CA ARG A 97 -4.32 -8.36 15.30
C ARG A 97 -3.39 -7.71 16.30
N PHE A 98 -3.95 -6.86 17.14
CA PHE A 98 -3.21 -6.20 18.21
C PHE A 98 -4.18 -5.66 19.26
N THR A 99 -3.65 -5.33 20.41
CA THR A 99 -4.41 -4.71 21.49
C THR A 99 -3.80 -3.38 21.88
N THR A 100 -4.63 -2.48 22.40
CA THR A 100 -4.23 -1.21 22.98
C THR A 100 -4.81 -1.07 24.39
N ASN A 101 -4.20 -0.19 25.19
CA ASN A 101 -4.79 0.27 26.44
C ASN A 101 -4.36 1.73 26.63
N TYR A 102 -5.11 2.64 26.02
CA TYR A 102 -4.80 4.07 26.02
C TYR A 102 -5.70 4.83 26.98
N THR A 103 -5.16 5.84 27.63
CA THR A 103 -5.93 6.72 28.51
C THR A 103 -6.79 7.74 27.76
N SER A 104 -6.47 8.01 26.49
CA SER A 104 -7.20 8.93 25.60
C SER A 104 -7.13 8.42 24.17
N SER A 105 -8.03 8.89 23.31
CA SER A 105 -7.98 8.58 21.87
C SER A 105 -6.65 8.96 21.27
N LYS A 106 -6.10 8.06 20.43
CA LYS A 106 -4.82 8.25 19.73
C LYS A 106 -4.93 7.87 18.27
N ILE A 107 -4.20 8.58 17.43
CA ILE A 107 -4.01 8.15 16.03
C ILE A 107 -2.94 7.07 16.02
N VAL A 108 -3.30 5.91 15.51
CA VAL A 108 -2.37 4.80 15.26
C VAL A 108 -2.05 4.80 13.77
N VAL A 109 -0.76 4.81 13.45
CA VAL A 109 -0.26 4.66 12.08
C VAL A 109 0.50 3.35 12.00
N THR A 110 0.19 2.54 11.01
CA THR A 110 0.86 1.27 10.75
C THR A 110 1.91 1.44 9.65
N THR A 111 2.73 0.43 9.41
CA THR A 111 3.61 0.33 8.24
C THR A 111 2.96 -0.47 7.10
N ILE A 112 1.66 -0.77 7.20
CA ILE A 112 0.91 -1.48 6.18
C ILE A 112 0.42 -0.46 5.14
N PRO A 113 0.69 -0.66 3.85
CA PRO A 113 0.17 0.23 2.80
C PRO A 113 -1.36 0.24 2.79
N TYR A 114 -1.93 1.43 2.60
CA TYR A 114 -3.38 1.59 2.51
C TYR A 114 -3.91 1.08 1.18
N ASP A 115 -4.96 0.27 1.25
CA ASP A 115 -5.78 -0.15 0.12
C ASP A 115 -7.25 -0.21 0.54
N ALA A 116 -8.17 -0.04 -0.42
CA ALA A 116 -9.61 -0.06 -0.16
C ALA A 116 -10.16 -1.42 0.29
N GLY A 117 -9.36 -2.49 0.14
CA GLY A 117 -9.72 -3.83 0.61
C GLY A 117 -9.51 -4.06 2.10
N TRP A 118 -8.84 -3.16 2.80
CA TRP A 118 -8.65 -3.26 4.24
C TRP A 118 -9.91 -2.85 5.01
N SER A 119 -10.20 -3.58 6.07
CA SER A 119 -11.26 -3.29 7.03
C SER A 119 -10.75 -3.48 8.45
N LEU A 120 -11.19 -2.63 9.38
CA LEU A 120 -10.80 -2.67 10.79
C LEU A 120 -12.02 -2.92 11.66
N LYS A 121 -11.97 -4.00 12.43
CA LYS A 121 -12.92 -4.30 13.50
C LYS A 121 -12.27 -4.04 14.84
N VAL A 122 -12.95 -3.31 15.72
CA VAL A 122 -12.55 -3.13 17.12
C VAL A 122 -13.51 -3.87 18.04
N THR A 123 -12.99 -4.46 19.10
CA THR A 123 -13.76 -5.15 20.13
C THR A 123 -13.33 -4.61 21.48
N ASP A 124 -14.27 -4.15 22.28
CA ASP A 124 -14.03 -3.69 23.66
C ASP A 124 -13.92 -4.85 24.65
N VAL A 125 -13.62 -4.52 25.91
CA VAL A 125 -13.50 -5.50 27.00
C VAL A 125 -14.80 -6.27 27.30
N ASN A 126 -15.96 -5.70 26.92
CA ASN A 126 -17.27 -6.34 27.10
C ASN A 126 -17.65 -7.24 25.91
N GLY A 127 -16.78 -7.37 24.92
CA GLY A 127 -17.03 -8.17 23.73
C GLY A 127 -17.82 -7.44 22.63
N ASN A 128 -18.21 -6.16 22.82
CA ASN A 128 -18.91 -5.40 21.80
C ASN A 128 -17.95 -5.07 20.66
N SER A 129 -18.42 -5.34 19.45
CA SER A 129 -17.60 -5.15 18.26
C SER A 129 -18.22 -4.14 17.31
N LYS A 130 -17.39 -3.25 16.75
CA LYS A 130 -17.80 -2.29 15.71
C LYS A 130 -16.75 -2.18 14.61
N GLN A 131 -17.15 -1.75 13.43
CA GLN A 131 -16.24 -1.34 12.38
C GLN A 131 -15.68 0.05 12.68
N LYS A 132 -14.43 0.28 12.29
CA LYS A 132 -13.76 1.57 12.35
C LYS A 132 -13.24 2.00 10.99
N ASP A 133 -13.30 3.30 10.76
CA ASP A 133 -12.79 3.88 9.53
C ASP A 133 -11.27 3.86 9.50
N LEU A 134 -10.76 3.61 8.29
CA LEU A 134 -9.35 3.67 7.96
C LEU A 134 -9.08 4.90 7.08
N PHE A 135 -7.94 5.52 7.28
CA PHE A 135 -7.48 6.63 6.42
C PHE A 135 -6.00 6.50 6.09
N LYS A 136 -5.54 7.29 5.13
CA LYS A 136 -4.13 7.34 4.73
C LYS A 136 -3.37 8.31 5.61
N ALA A 137 -2.19 7.90 6.08
CA ALA A 137 -1.24 8.78 6.77
C ALA A 137 0.18 8.53 6.24
N GLN A 138 1.08 9.49 6.46
CA GLN A 138 2.51 9.40 6.15
C GLN A 138 2.81 8.89 4.73
N GLY A 139 2.14 9.45 3.73
CA GLY A 139 2.39 9.14 2.32
C GLY A 139 1.71 7.88 1.78
N GLY A 140 0.96 7.12 2.60
CA GLY A 140 0.23 5.98 2.07
C GLY A 140 0.00 4.81 3.01
N PHE A 141 0.34 4.93 4.28
CA PHE A 141 0.11 3.87 5.27
C PHE A 141 -1.29 3.93 5.88
N ILE A 142 -1.76 2.78 6.38
CA ILE A 142 -3.03 2.69 7.10
C ILE A 142 -2.91 3.42 8.43
N ALA A 143 -3.88 4.29 8.71
CA ALA A 143 -4.08 4.91 10.00
C ALA A 143 -5.55 4.81 10.44
N PHE A 144 -5.76 4.88 11.74
CA PHE A 144 -7.08 4.91 12.37
C PHE A 144 -7.03 5.59 13.72
N VAL A 145 -8.18 5.98 14.25
CA VAL A 145 -8.30 6.54 15.60
C VAL A 145 -8.56 5.39 16.58
N ALA A 146 -7.63 5.11 17.48
CA ALA A 146 -7.83 4.16 18.57
C ALA A 146 -8.65 4.81 19.69
N ASP A 147 -9.62 4.08 20.24
CA ASP A 147 -10.42 4.50 21.37
C ASP A 147 -9.66 4.38 22.69
N PRO A 148 -10.01 5.14 23.73
CA PRO A 148 -9.46 4.93 25.07
C PRO A 148 -9.91 3.61 25.67
N GLY A 149 -9.18 3.16 26.68
CA GLY A 149 -9.39 1.88 27.34
C GLY A 149 -8.71 0.70 26.65
N GLU A 150 -8.95 -0.49 27.16
CA GLU A 150 -8.45 -1.71 26.57
C GLU A 150 -9.32 -2.10 25.38
N GLN A 151 -8.68 -2.23 24.22
CA GLN A 151 -9.34 -2.53 22.96
C GLN A 151 -8.57 -3.60 22.19
N SER A 152 -9.29 -4.49 21.52
CA SER A 152 -8.74 -5.48 20.59
C SER A 152 -9.09 -5.10 19.15
N TYR A 153 -8.09 -5.05 18.29
CA TYR A 153 -8.24 -4.67 16.89
C TYR A 153 -7.95 -5.84 15.98
N TYR A 154 -8.78 -5.98 14.96
CA TYR A 154 -8.63 -6.95 13.89
C TYR A 154 -8.69 -6.25 12.54
N LEU A 155 -7.55 -6.11 11.91
CA LEU A 155 -7.39 -5.60 10.55
C LEU A 155 -7.39 -6.79 9.60
N SER A 156 -8.24 -6.75 8.58
CA SER A 156 -8.34 -7.81 7.57
C SER A 156 -8.43 -7.23 6.17
N TYR A 157 -7.76 -7.90 5.23
CA TYR A 157 -7.76 -7.54 3.82
C TYR A 157 -8.59 -8.51 3.01
N PHE A 158 -9.44 -7.96 2.16
CA PHE A 158 -10.13 -8.69 1.13
C PHE A 158 -10.03 -7.94 -0.19
N THR A 159 -9.55 -8.62 -1.24
CA THR A 159 -9.33 -8.00 -2.54
C THR A 159 -10.61 -7.36 -3.08
N PRO A 160 -10.60 -6.05 -3.38
CA PRO A 160 -11.76 -5.36 -3.92
C PRO A 160 -12.26 -6.02 -5.21
N LYS A 161 -13.59 -6.10 -5.36
CA LYS A 161 -14.27 -6.68 -6.53
C LYS A 161 -14.04 -8.19 -6.78
N LEU A 162 -13.30 -8.89 -5.94
CA LEU A 162 -13.08 -10.34 -6.11
C LEU A 162 -14.42 -11.12 -6.12
N LYS A 163 -15.36 -10.78 -5.24
CA LYS A 163 -16.68 -11.41 -5.23
C LYS A 163 -17.44 -11.19 -6.54
N GLN A 164 -17.37 -9.99 -7.10
CA GLN A 164 -18.01 -9.65 -8.37
C GLN A 164 -17.38 -10.44 -9.53
N GLY A 165 -16.05 -10.51 -9.58
CA GLY A 165 -15.33 -11.29 -10.57
C GLY A 165 -15.69 -12.78 -10.52
N LEU A 166 -15.80 -13.34 -9.30
CA LEU A 166 -16.20 -14.73 -9.11
C LEU A 166 -17.63 -14.98 -9.62
N LEU A 167 -18.58 -14.09 -9.33
CA LEU A 167 -19.96 -14.20 -9.81
C LEU A 167 -20.03 -14.17 -11.35
N ILE A 168 -19.28 -13.26 -11.98
CA ILE A 168 -19.22 -13.18 -13.44
C ILE A 168 -18.65 -14.48 -14.03
N SER A 169 -17.57 -14.99 -13.46
CA SER A 169 -16.95 -16.24 -13.92
C SER A 169 -17.90 -17.45 -13.79
N LEU A 170 -18.57 -17.58 -12.63
CA LEU A 170 -19.56 -18.64 -12.42
C LEU A 170 -20.73 -18.54 -13.41
N SER A 171 -21.22 -17.33 -13.66
CA SER A 171 -22.27 -17.11 -14.66
C SER A 171 -21.81 -17.52 -16.06
N GLY A 172 -20.58 -17.21 -16.45
CA GLY A 172 -20.00 -17.64 -17.72
C GLY A 172 -19.92 -19.16 -17.86
N PHE A 173 -19.47 -19.85 -16.81
CA PHE A 173 -19.45 -21.32 -16.80
C PHE A 173 -20.85 -21.94 -16.87
N ALA A 174 -21.82 -21.35 -16.18
CA ALA A 174 -23.22 -21.80 -16.24
C ALA A 174 -23.78 -21.69 -17.68
N LEU A 175 -23.58 -20.54 -18.33
CA LEU A 175 -24.01 -20.33 -19.71
C LEU A 175 -23.34 -21.31 -20.69
N LEU A 176 -22.06 -21.59 -20.51
CA LEU A 176 -21.33 -22.58 -21.31
C LEU A 176 -21.95 -23.97 -21.13
N GLY A 177 -22.21 -24.38 -19.88
CA GLY A 177 -22.86 -25.66 -19.58
C GLY A 177 -24.25 -25.80 -20.20
N ILE A 178 -25.06 -24.73 -20.13
CA ILE A 178 -26.39 -24.68 -20.77
C ILE A 178 -26.25 -24.83 -22.29
N SER A 179 -25.32 -24.12 -22.91
CA SER A 179 -25.08 -24.18 -24.36
C SER A 179 -24.71 -25.59 -24.83
N ILE A 180 -23.80 -26.26 -24.11
CA ILE A 180 -23.40 -27.63 -24.38
C ILE A 180 -24.60 -28.57 -24.21
N GLY A 181 -25.37 -28.43 -23.13
CA GLY A 181 -26.56 -29.24 -22.85
C GLY A 181 -27.64 -29.11 -23.93
N VAL A 182 -27.92 -27.87 -24.35
CA VAL A 182 -28.87 -27.59 -25.44
C VAL A 182 -28.40 -28.22 -26.77
N ASN A 183 -27.15 -28.06 -27.13
CA ASN A 183 -26.59 -28.68 -28.36
C ASN A 183 -26.70 -30.21 -28.32
N TYR A 184 -26.33 -30.83 -27.21
CA TYR A 184 -26.47 -32.28 -27.02
C TYR A 184 -27.94 -32.74 -27.15
N TRP A 185 -28.87 -32.00 -26.55
CA TRP A 185 -30.29 -32.33 -26.64
C TRP A 185 -30.87 -32.22 -28.07
N ILE A 186 -30.48 -31.17 -28.81
CA ILE A 186 -30.85 -30.97 -30.21
C ILE A 186 -30.30 -32.12 -31.11
N GLU A 187 -29.04 -32.48 -30.95
CA GLU A 187 -28.44 -33.58 -31.71
C GLU A 187 -29.16 -34.90 -31.40
N ARG A 188 -29.46 -35.17 -30.17
CA ARG A 188 -30.21 -36.37 -29.77
C ARG A 188 -31.57 -36.45 -30.45
N ARG A 189 -32.33 -35.34 -30.44
CA ARG A 189 -33.64 -35.24 -31.12
C ARG A 189 -33.52 -35.46 -32.64
N ARG A 190 -32.53 -34.92 -33.29
CA ARG A 190 -32.28 -35.09 -34.70
C ARG A 190 -32.02 -36.56 -35.06
N LYS A 191 -31.21 -37.27 -34.31
CA LYS A 191 -30.93 -38.69 -34.50
C LYS A 191 -32.17 -39.56 -34.32
N THR A 192 -33.07 -39.25 -33.39
CA THR A 192 -34.31 -39.98 -33.19
C THR A 192 -35.28 -39.77 -34.35
N SER A 193 -35.42 -38.53 -34.85
CA SER A 193 -36.28 -38.22 -36.00
C SER A 193 -35.81 -38.84 -37.29
N THR A 194 -34.50 -39.02 -37.49
CA THR A 194 -33.96 -39.71 -38.69
C THR A 194 -34.25 -41.20 -38.66
N LYS A 195 -34.14 -41.88 -37.51
CA LYS A 195 -34.46 -43.28 -37.36
C LYS A 195 -35.94 -43.60 -37.62
N GLU A 196 -36.85 -42.75 -37.14
CA GLU A 196 -38.30 -42.90 -37.40
C GLU A 196 -38.67 -42.73 -38.90
N LYS A 197 -37.92 -41.94 -39.64
CA LYS A 197 -38.11 -41.79 -41.10
C LYS A 197 -37.65 -43.02 -41.87
N ASP A 198 -36.51 -43.59 -41.49
CA ASP A 198 -35.97 -44.77 -42.16
C ASP A 198 -36.80 -46.06 -41.91
N GLU A 199 -37.44 -46.18 -40.74
CA GLU A 199 -38.36 -47.26 -40.42
C GLU A 199 -39.73 -47.17 -41.14
N LYS A 200 -40.14 -46.03 -41.63
CA LYS A 200 -41.42 -45.86 -42.38
C LYS A 200 -41.26 -45.97 -43.87
N VAL A 201 -40.10 -46.16 -44.40
CA VAL A 201 -39.76 -46.29 -45.86
C VAL A 201 -39.50 -47.74 -46.25
N ASN A 202 -39.28 -48.65 -45.29
CA ASN A 202 -39.21 -50.12 -45.54
C ASN A 202 -40.56 -50.78 -45.14
#